data_a2c7c38c350767104e11f5598275b206
#
_entry.id   a2c7c38c350767104e11f5598275b206
#
_cell.length_a   1.000
_cell.length_b   1.000
_cell.length_c   1.000
_cell.angle_alpha   90.00
_cell.angle_beta   90.00
_cell.angle_gamma   90.00
#
_symmetry.space_group_name_H-M   'P 1'
#
loop_
_entity.id
_entity.type
_entity.pdbx_description
1 polymer ?
#
loop_
_entity_poly.entity_id
_entity_poly.type
_entity_poly.pdbx_seq_one_letter_code
_entity_poly.pdbx_strand_id
1 'polypeptide(L)'
;MVDVTSINITGNIDTIYDFMQDTSKINLWSLGVKWEDNNHEIIEGISNYDNSISYLKITTKKDIKQITYWIGSNVNNLNPRIYVYLIETDKFNNKLSMVAYRTQDMDNERWLGLKESHKKEVKIIKKLIEEI
;
A
#
# COMPACT_ATOMS: atom_id res chain seq x y z
N MET A 1 8.38 10.62 11.37
CA MET A 1 7.06 10.36 11.93
C MET A 1 6.42 9.18 11.22
N VAL A 2 5.80 8.29 11.97
CA VAL A 2 5.30 7.01 11.48
C VAL A 2 3.83 6.85 11.89
N ASP A 3 3.02 6.26 11.03
CA ASP A 3 1.65 5.89 11.32
C ASP A 3 1.44 4.42 11.01
N VAL A 4 0.78 3.69 11.91
CA VAL A 4 0.48 2.28 11.73
C VAL A 4 -1.03 2.08 11.72
N THR A 5 -1.52 1.46 10.65
CA THR A 5 -2.93 1.10 10.52
C THR A 5 -3.02 -0.41 10.34
N SER A 6 -3.80 -1.08 11.17
CA SER A 6 -3.91 -2.54 11.14
C SER A 6 -5.36 -2.98 11.03
N ILE A 7 -5.56 -4.15 10.44
CA ILE A 7 -6.89 -4.77 10.32
C ILE A 7 -6.73 -6.30 10.30
N ASN A 8 -7.73 -6.99 10.81
CA ASN A 8 -7.78 -8.46 10.76
C ASN A 8 -8.52 -8.88 9.49
N ILE A 9 -7.92 -9.82 8.75
CA ILE A 9 -8.48 -10.33 7.50
C ILE A 9 -8.56 -11.85 7.58
N THR A 10 -9.73 -12.38 7.30
CA THR A 10 -9.94 -13.83 7.18
C THR A 10 -9.53 -14.28 5.79
N GLY A 11 -8.74 -15.34 5.71
CA GLY A 11 -8.31 -15.92 4.44
C GLY A 11 -6.94 -16.57 4.53
N ASN A 12 -6.48 -17.09 3.40
CA ASN A 12 -5.15 -17.67 3.29
C ASN A 12 -4.11 -16.55 3.16
N ILE A 13 -3.05 -16.61 3.97
CA ILE A 13 -2.03 -15.55 3.98
C ILE A 13 -1.37 -15.36 2.61
N ASP A 14 -1.15 -16.44 1.86
CA ASP A 14 -0.53 -16.34 0.53
C ASP A 14 -1.43 -15.62 -0.47
N THR A 15 -2.74 -15.83 -0.37
CA THR A 15 -3.72 -15.11 -1.20
C THR A 15 -3.70 -13.62 -0.92
N ILE A 16 -3.63 -13.24 0.37
CA ILE A 16 -3.55 -11.84 0.78
C ILE A 16 -2.24 -11.22 0.29
N TYR A 17 -1.14 -11.93 0.47
CA TYR A 17 0.18 -11.50 0.02
C TYR A 17 0.21 -11.26 -1.49
N ASP A 18 -0.29 -12.22 -2.28
CA ASP A 18 -0.33 -12.11 -3.73
C ASP A 18 -1.16 -10.92 -4.19
N PHE A 19 -2.30 -10.68 -3.53
CA PHE A 19 -3.14 -9.51 -3.81
C PHE A 19 -2.40 -8.20 -3.54
N MET A 20 -1.71 -8.09 -2.41
CA MET A 20 -1.08 -6.84 -2.00
C MET A 20 0.17 -6.50 -2.82
N GLN A 21 0.86 -7.47 -3.38
CA GLN A 21 2.05 -7.21 -4.19
C GLN A 21 1.77 -7.03 -5.68
N ASP A 22 0.52 -7.24 -6.09
CA ASP A 22 0.12 -7.23 -7.51
C ASP A 22 -0.23 -5.79 -7.95
N THR A 23 0.58 -5.23 -8.84
CA THR A 23 0.35 -3.87 -9.36
C THR A 23 -0.97 -3.74 -10.10
N SER A 24 -1.48 -4.81 -10.73
CA SER A 24 -2.78 -4.80 -11.41
C SER A 24 -3.97 -4.64 -10.46
N LYS A 25 -3.75 -4.88 -9.16
CA LYS A 25 -4.79 -4.79 -8.13
C LYS A 25 -4.74 -3.49 -7.33
N ILE A 26 -3.67 -2.70 -7.47
CA ILE A 26 -3.45 -1.55 -6.58
C ILE A 26 -4.55 -0.49 -6.68
N ASN A 27 -5.11 -0.26 -7.87
CA ASN A 27 -6.19 0.73 -8.04
C ASN A 27 -7.51 0.31 -7.39
N LEU A 28 -7.65 -0.98 -7.02
CA LEU A 28 -8.85 -1.45 -6.34
C LEU A 28 -8.93 -0.95 -4.91
N TRP A 29 -7.80 -0.64 -4.28
CA TRP A 29 -7.78 -0.26 -2.87
C TRP A 29 -7.05 1.04 -2.58
N SER A 30 -6.09 1.46 -3.41
CA SER A 30 -5.31 2.68 -3.19
C SER A 30 -6.12 3.93 -3.51
N LEU A 31 -6.20 4.87 -2.57
CA LEU A 31 -7.02 6.08 -2.71
C LEU A 31 -6.20 7.33 -3.05
N GLY A 32 -4.91 7.33 -2.74
CA GLY A 32 -4.08 8.54 -2.88
C GLY A 32 -3.62 8.83 -4.30
N VAL A 33 -3.45 7.80 -5.10
CA VAL A 33 -2.90 7.92 -6.46
C VAL A 33 -3.66 6.96 -7.37
N LYS A 34 -3.94 7.42 -8.59
CA LYS A 34 -4.45 6.55 -9.65
C LYS A 34 -3.27 6.05 -10.47
N TRP A 35 -2.96 4.78 -10.34
CA TRP A 35 -1.82 4.14 -10.98
C TRP A 35 -2.16 3.61 -12.38
N GLU A 36 -1.20 3.71 -13.28
CA GLU A 36 -1.29 3.16 -14.61
C GLU A 36 -0.39 1.93 -14.69
N ASP A 37 -1.00 0.73 -14.70
CA ASP A 37 -0.26 -0.52 -14.78
C ASP A 37 0.14 -0.78 -16.23
N ASN A 38 1.44 -0.66 -16.51
CA ASN A 38 2.02 -0.84 -17.83
C ASN A 38 2.94 -2.07 -17.91
N ASN A 39 2.89 -2.95 -16.91
CA ASN A 39 3.75 -4.14 -16.77
C ASN A 39 5.25 -3.81 -16.63
N HIS A 40 5.58 -2.58 -16.29
CA HIS A 40 6.95 -2.18 -16.01
C HIS A 40 7.26 -2.33 -14.52
N GLU A 41 8.53 -2.43 -14.17
CA GLU A 41 8.97 -2.49 -12.78
C GLU A 41 8.58 -1.23 -12.01
N ILE A 42 8.68 -0.07 -12.67
CA ILE A 42 8.23 1.22 -12.10
C ILE A 42 7.01 1.66 -12.88
N ILE A 43 5.90 1.89 -12.18
CA ILE A 43 4.67 2.37 -12.79
C ILE A 43 4.44 3.84 -12.44
N GLU A 44 3.70 4.52 -13.31
CA GLU A 44 3.39 5.93 -13.19
C GLU A 44 1.94 6.11 -12.74
N GLY A 45 1.69 7.16 -11.99
CA GLY A 45 0.34 7.49 -11.57
C GLY A 45 0.16 8.98 -11.38
N ILE A 46 -1.09 9.37 -11.13
CA ILE A 46 -1.47 10.76 -10.89
C ILE A 46 -2.04 10.86 -9.47
N SER A 47 -1.44 11.76 -8.68
CA SER A 47 -1.90 12.02 -7.32
C SER A 47 -3.31 12.60 -7.32
N ASN A 48 -4.20 12.03 -6.52
CA ASN A 48 -5.55 12.56 -6.33
C ASN A 48 -5.55 13.81 -5.45
N TYR A 49 -4.44 14.12 -4.81
CA TYR A 49 -4.29 15.29 -3.95
C TYR A 49 -4.04 16.58 -4.77
N ASP A 50 -3.09 16.53 -5.70
CA ASP A 50 -2.61 17.72 -6.41
C ASP A 50 -2.41 17.53 -7.91
N ASN A 51 -2.82 16.39 -8.47
CA ASN A 51 -2.65 16.01 -9.88
C ASN A 51 -1.18 15.91 -10.33
N SER A 52 -0.25 15.85 -9.40
CA SER A 52 1.16 15.64 -9.72
C SER A 52 1.42 14.20 -10.14
N ILE A 53 2.50 14.00 -10.89
CA ILE A 53 2.91 12.66 -11.31
C ILE A 53 3.67 11.99 -10.17
N SER A 54 3.33 10.72 -9.91
CA SER A 54 4.00 9.87 -8.93
C SER A 54 4.47 8.59 -9.60
N TYR A 55 5.54 8.02 -9.06
CA TYR A 55 6.09 6.75 -9.52
C TYR A 55 6.10 5.75 -8.38
N LEU A 56 5.88 4.49 -8.71
CA LEU A 56 5.79 3.39 -7.74
C LEU A 56 6.64 2.21 -8.19
N LYS A 57 7.41 1.69 -7.24
CA LYS A 57 8.07 0.40 -7.35
C LYS A 57 7.70 -0.44 -6.14
N ILE A 58 7.34 -1.71 -6.37
CA ILE A 58 7.02 -2.65 -5.30
C ILE A 58 8.17 -3.63 -5.14
N THR A 59 8.68 -3.78 -3.93
CA THR A 59 9.64 -4.83 -3.59
C THR A 59 9.05 -5.70 -2.48
N THR A 60 9.47 -6.96 -2.43
CA THR A 60 8.88 -7.93 -1.53
C THR A 60 9.94 -8.76 -0.81
N LYS A 61 9.58 -9.23 0.39
CA LYS A 61 10.30 -10.25 1.14
C LYS A 61 9.30 -11.36 1.46
N LYS A 62 9.19 -12.32 0.56
CA LYS A 62 8.14 -13.34 0.58
C LYS A 62 8.21 -14.23 1.83
N ASP A 63 9.40 -14.55 2.29
CA ASP A 63 9.60 -15.43 3.45
C ASP A 63 9.05 -14.84 4.75
N ILE A 64 8.98 -13.52 4.87
CA ILE A 64 8.38 -12.83 6.02
C ILE A 64 7.09 -12.10 5.68
N LYS A 65 6.55 -12.32 4.48
CA LYS A 65 5.28 -11.69 4.02
C LYS A 65 5.28 -10.18 4.16
N GLN A 66 6.38 -9.55 3.73
CA GLN A 66 6.55 -8.10 3.78
C GLN A 66 6.60 -7.53 2.37
N ILE A 67 5.91 -6.40 2.17
CA ILE A 67 5.84 -5.68 0.90
C ILE A 67 6.21 -4.23 1.16
N THR A 68 7.09 -3.67 0.31
CA THR A 68 7.47 -2.26 0.39
C THR A 68 7.01 -1.54 -0.87
N TYR A 69 6.35 -0.40 -0.66
CA TYR A 69 5.92 0.50 -1.74
C TYR A 69 6.85 1.70 -1.77
N TRP A 70 7.69 1.76 -2.79
CA TRP A 70 8.63 2.85 -3.04
C TRP A 70 7.94 3.89 -3.91
N ILE A 71 7.80 5.10 -3.41
CA ILE A 71 7.03 6.15 -4.07
C ILE A 71 7.86 7.43 -4.14
N GLY A 72 7.72 8.16 -5.22
CA GLY A 72 8.37 9.45 -5.38
C GLY A 72 7.91 10.17 -6.63
N SER A 73 8.32 11.43 -6.75
CA SER A 73 8.03 12.27 -7.92
C SER A 73 9.06 12.12 -9.04
N ASN A 74 10.13 11.35 -8.80
CA ASN A 74 11.22 11.14 -9.73
C ASN A 74 11.63 9.67 -9.68
N VAL A 75 11.74 9.02 -10.85
CA VAL A 75 12.10 7.59 -10.95
C VAL A 75 13.47 7.26 -10.34
N ASN A 76 14.36 8.24 -10.28
CA ASN A 76 15.71 8.05 -9.73
C ASN A 76 15.79 8.31 -8.22
N ASN A 77 14.69 8.69 -7.59
CA ASN A 77 14.67 9.08 -6.19
C ASN A 77 13.38 8.62 -5.50
N LEU A 78 13.14 7.30 -5.51
CA LEU A 78 12.00 6.70 -4.84
C LEU A 78 12.35 6.44 -3.37
N ASN A 79 11.41 6.72 -2.48
CA ASN A 79 11.55 6.48 -1.04
C ASN A 79 10.62 5.34 -0.59
N PRO A 80 11.07 4.48 0.33
CA PRO A 80 10.19 3.47 0.92
C PRO A 80 9.18 4.18 1.83
N ARG A 81 8.00 4.41 1.31
CA ARG A 81 6.98 5.24 1.97
C ARG A 81 5.97 4.43 2.75
N ILE A 82 5.65 3.22 2.26
CA ILE A 82 4.67 2.34 2.90
C ILE A 82 5.23 0.93 2.97
N TYR A 83 5.15 0.33 4.17
CA TYR A 83 5.46 -1.08 4.38
C TYR A 83 4.19 -1.80 4.76
N VAL A 84 3.92 -2.94 4.14
CA VAL A 84 2.82 -3.82 4.52
C VAL A 84 3.40 -5.10 5.10
N TYR A 85 2.93 -5.47 6.28
CA TYR A 85 3.29 -6.70 6.98
C TYR A 85 2.06 -7.57 7.15
N LEU A 86 2.19 -8.86 6.83
CA LEU A 86 1.13 -9.84 7.04
C LEU A 86 1.61 -10.83 8.09
N ILE A 87 0.79 -11.02 9.12
CA ILE A 87 1.08 -11.96 10.21
C ILE A 87 -0.12 -12.88 10.36
N GLU A 88 0.10 -14.19 10.24
CA GLU A 88 -0.93 -15.18 10.53
C GLU A 88 -1.08 -15.31 12.03
N THR A 89 -2.25 -14.96 12.56
CA THR A 89 -2.53 -15.00 14.00
C THR A 89 -3.06 -16.37 14.45
N ASP A 90 -3.85 -16.98 13.61
CA ASP A 90 -4.23 -18.40 13.69
C ASP A 90 -4.65 -18.87 12.30
N LYS A 91 -5.11 -20.12 12.19
CA LYS A 91 -5.46 -20.70 10.88
C LYS A 91 -6.54 -19.86 10.20
N PHE A 92 -6.25 -19.33 9.00
CA PHE A 92 -7.10 -18.48 8.18
C PHE A 92 -7.45 -17.11 8.80
N ASN A 93 -6.75 -16.72 9.86
CA ASN A 93 -6.88 -15.37 10.41
C ASN A 93 -5.54 -14.65 10.36
N ASN A 94 -5.54 -13.43 9.81
CA ASN A 94 -4.31 -12.69 9.58
C ASN A 94 -4.48 -11.25 10.03
N LYS A 95 -3.37 -10.66 10.48
CA LYS A 95 -3.29 -9.23 10.72
C LYS A 95 -2.50 -8.60 9.58
N LEU A 96 -3.11 -7.63 8.90
CA LEU A 96 -2.43 -6.78 7.93
C LEU A 96 -2.10 -5.48 8.62
N SER A 97 -0.82 -5.09 8.60
CA SER A 97 -0.37 -3.81 9.14
C SER A 97 0.25 -2.98 8.03
N MET A 98 -0.26 -1.76 7.87
CA MET A 98 0.26 -0.78 6.93
C MET A 98 1.01 0.27 7.71
N VAL A 99 2.32 0.36 7.49
CA VAL A 99 3.22 1.28 8.18
C VAL A 99 3.62 2.38 7.21
N ALA A 100 3.21 3.60 7.49
CA ALA A 100 3.48 4.74 6.62
C ALA A 100 4.50 5.68 7.26
N TYR A 101 5.42 6.19 6.45
CA TYR A 101 6.44 7.15 6.87
C TYR A 101 6.14 8.50 6.26
N ARG A 102 6.17 9.53 7.11
CA ARG A 102 6.06 10.91 6.64
C ARG A 102 7.38 11.32 5.98
N THR A 103 7.31 11.80 4.74
CA THR A 103 8.45 12.36 4.03
C THR A 103 8.51 13.88 4.23
N GLN A 104 9.68 14.49 3.95
CA GLN A 104 9.90 15.92 4.20
C GLN A 104 9.04 16.83 3.32
N ASP A 105 8.60 16.33 2.17
CA ASP A 105 7.75 17.06 1.24
C ASP A 105 6.27 17.13 1.65
N MET A 106 5.89 16.45 2.73
CA MET A 106 4.52 16.43 3.22
C MET A 106 4.30 17.48 4.30
N ASP A 107 3.36 18.40 4.06
CA ASP A 107 2.86 19.28 5.11
C ASP A 107 1.92 18.52 6.06
N ASN A 108 1.46 19.20 7.11
CA ASN A 108 0.59 18.57 8.12
C ASN A 108 -0.76 18.13 7.52
N GLU A 109 -1.33 18.93 6.64
CA GLU A 109 -2.62 18.63 6.01
C GLU A 109 -2.53 17.36 5.16
N ARG A 110 -1.48 17.26 4.34
CA ARG A 110 -1.27 16.08 3.49
C ARG A 110 -1.02 14.83 4.32
N TRP A 111 -0.22 14.94 5.39
CA TRP A 111 0.05 13.82 6.29
C TRP A 111 -1.22 13.32 6.98
N LEU A 112 -2.07 14.23 7.48
CA LEU A 112 -3.35 13.87 8.07
C LEU A 112 -4.27 13.20 7.06
N GLY A 113 -4.32 13.71 5.83
CA GLY A 113 -5.10 13.11 4.75
C GLY A 113 -4.64 11.70 4.41
N LEU A 114 -3.34 11.46 4.37
CA LEU A 114 -2.78 10.14 4.13
C LEU A 114 -3.16 9.15 5.24
N LYS A 115 -3.08 9.57 6.50
CA LYS A 115 -3.49 8.71 7.63
C LYS A 115 -4.95 8.31 7.52
N GLU A 116 -5.83 9.23 7.17
CA GLU A 116 -7.25 8.93 6.97
C GLU A 116 -7.47 8.00 5.77
N SER A 117 -6.74 8.21 4.68
CA SER A 117 -6.81 7.33 3.51
C SER A 117 -6.41 5.90 3.87
N HIS A 118 -5.34 5.72 4.63
CA HIS A 118 -4.88 4.38 5.02
C HIS A 118 -5.91 3.63 5.85
N LYS A 119 -6.63 4.32 6.73
CA LYS A 119 -7.74 3.69 7.49
C LYS A 119 -8.85 3.19 6.59
N LYS A 120 -9.16 3.93 5.54
CA LYS A 120 -10.17 3.52 4.55
C LYS A 120 -9.64 2.39 3.65
N GLU A 121 -8.39 2.49 3.25
CA GLU A 121 -7.76 1.51 2.36
C GLU A 121 -7.73 0.11 2.97
N VAL A 122 -7.38 -0.03 4.24
CA VAL A 122 -7.34 -1.35 4.87
C VAL A 122 -8.73 -1.98 4.95
N LYS A 123 -9.78 -1.18 5.12
CA LYS A 123 -11.16 -1.67 5.09
C LYS A 123 -11.58 -2.14 3.70
N ILE A 124 -11.16 -1.42 2.67
CA ILE A 124 -11.40 -1.82 1.27
C ILE A 124 -10.69 -3.13 0.98
N ILE A 125 -9.44 -3.26 1.36
CA ILE A 125 -8.64 -4.48 1.17
C ILE A 125 -9.33 -5.67 1.85
N LYS A 126 -9.73 -5.51 3.11
CA LYS A 126 -10.44 -6.57 3.85
C LYS A 126 -11.69 -7.02 3.11
N LYS A 127 -12.51 -6.08 2.68
CA LYS A 127 -13.75 -6.38 1.97
C LYS A 127 -13.48 -7.13 0.68
N LEU A 128 -12.52 -6.67 -0.12
CA LEU A 128 -12.19 -7.30 -1.40
C LEU A 128 -11.69 -8.73 -1.21
N ILE A 129 -10.82 -8.95 -0.23
CA ILE A 129 -10.23 -10.28 0.00
C ILE A 129 -11.26 -11.24 0.58
N GLU A 130 -12.08 -10.81 1.53
CA GLU A 130 -13.05 -11.69 2.21
C GLU A 130 -14.25 -12.01 1.32
N GLU A 131 -14.47 -11.29 0.24
CA GLU A 131 -15.55 -11.54 -0.72
C GLU A 131 -15.12 -12.39 -1.93
N ILE A 132 -13.87 -12.82 -1.96
CA ILE A 132 -13.38 -13.70 -3.03
C ILE A 132 -14.01 -15.08 -2.97
#